data_33cf99806c920fc28cd3ac948d021e65
#
_entry.id   33cf99806c920fc28cd3ac948d021e65
#
_cell.length_a   1.000
_cell.length_b   1.000
_cell.length_c   1.000
_cell.angle_alpha   90.00
_cell.angle_beta   90.00
_cell.angle_gamma   90.00
#
_symmetry.space_group_name_H-M   'P 1'
#
loop_
_entity.id
_entity.type
_entity.pdbx_description
1 polymer ?
#
loop_
_entity_poly.entity_id
_entity_poly.type
_entity_poly.pdbx_seq_one_letter_code
_entity_poly.pdbx_strand_id
1 'polypeptide(L)'
;MALADSGGISFLDALHGRVGDILDQCTRCGECVRACPMVEPAGLDPEDAVDIVGGILDLLDGGAGTKDAERWAQVCTNSGKCIPACDYGINPRFMVNMARIAAKAKLGDDTVRRGAQQYFMSMSRGTRVISRLLLPPETLARISPKLRPADEYGHAPEEAPEIVFYTGCNVIKTPHIALLVLEVLDALDVRYEVMGGNAVCCGIQQFKRGDAKTAGRVSFNTIERLSRPGAARVVAWCPSCHIQMEEVALPAWRESHGAMPFDINPIAEFFAERLDDLRKLFVHPVNKRVALQERAALPGVMAAVKKVLGAIPGVEVVELDVPVVSTQASHLSVLPEFKARLREREFAAAAASGVTTFASIFHGCHRELVAFQPDVSFELINFMELIGESMGIHIPDLYKRLRLIGDIDAMIADSADLIAAHGLDLDTVRDVLAQDMAGGA
;
A
#
# COMPACT_ATOMS: atom_id res chain seq x y z
N MET A 1 20.02 -7.13 19.20
CA MET A 1 19.84 -8.39 19.95
C MET A 1 19.43 -9.44 18.92
N ALA A 2 20.20 -10.51 18.73
CA ALA A 2 19.83 -11.59 17.82
C ALA A 2 18.55 -12.22 18.36
N LEU A 3 17.54 -12.39 17.49
CA LEU A 3 16.37 -13.20 17.81
C LEU A 3 16.89 -14.58 18.23
N ALA A 4 16.64 -14.96 19.48
CA ALA A 4 16.92 -16.29 19.96
C ALA A 4 16.18 -17.27 19.03
N ASP A 5 16.88 -18.30 18.56
CA ASP A 5 16.32 -19.47 17.89
C ASP A 5 15.33 -20.13 18.89
N SER A 6 14.10 -19.59 18.91
CA SER A 6 12.99 -20.28 19.52
C SER A 6 12.66 -21.44 18.58
N GLY A 7 13.04 -22.64 18.81
CA GLY A 7 12.89 -23.84 17.99
C GLY A 7 11.63 -23.98 17.11
N GLY A 8 11.10 -22.90 16.61
CA GLY A 8 9.97 -22.75 15.73
C GLY A 8 10.38 -22.76 14.25
N ILE A 9 9.42 -22.98 13.37
CA ILE A 9 9.57 -22.98 11.91
C ILE A 9 10.05 -21.60 11.46
N SER A 10 11.07 -21.52 10.59
CA SER A 10 11.53 -20.24 10.07
C SER A 10 10.51 -19.62 9.11
N PHE A 11 10.61 -18.29 8.87
CA PHE A 11 9.76 -17.62 7.88
C PHE A 11 9.83 -18.29 6.49
N LEU A 12 11.01 -18.70 6.05
CA LEU A 12 11.17 -19.35 4.74
C LEU A 12 10.56 -20.75 4.73
N ASP A 13 10.70 -21.52 5.82
CA ASP A 13 10.11 -22.85 5.90
C ASP A 13 8.58 -22.77 5.90
N ALA A 14 7.99 -21.78 6.59
CA ALA A 14 6.56 -21.52 6.54
C ALA A 14 6.06 -21.16 5.11
N LEU A 15 6.85 -20.37 4.36
CA LEU A 15 6.51 -20.09 2.96
C LEU A 15 6.63 -21.34 2.09
N HIS A 16 7.67 -22.14 2.27
CA HIS A 16 7.86 -23.39 1.51
C HIS A 16 6.81 -24.43 1.83
N GLY A 17 6.38 -24.55 3.09
CA GLY A 17 5.24 -25.40 3.47
C GLY A 17 3.98 -25.04 2.68
N ARG A 18 3.62 -23.77 2.64
CA ARG A 18 2.48 -23.27 1.86
C ARG A 18 2.65 -23.45 0.35
N VAL A 19 3.88 -23.40 -0.17
CA VAL A 19 4.16 -23.74 -1.58
C VAL A 19 3.91 -25.24 -1.82
N GLY A 20 4.33 -26.11 -0.90
CA GLY A 20 4.02 -27.55 -0.95
C GLY A 20 2.51 -27.80 -1.01
N ASP A 21 1.72 -27.15 -0.12
CA ASP A 21 0.25 -27.24 -0.15
C ASP A 21 -0.33 -26.82 -1.51
N ILE A 22 0.22 -25.77 -2.14
CA ILE A 22 -0.22 -25.32 -3.46
C ILE A 22 0.11 -26.35 -4.54
N LEU A 23 1.31 -26.94 -4.51
CA LEU A 23 1.71 -27.96 -5.47
C LEU A 23 0.82 -29.20 -5.40
N ASP A 24 0.40 -29.58 -4.20
CA ASP A 24 -0.48 -30.72 -3.95
C ASP A 24 -1.94 -30.46 -4.35
N GLN A 25 -2.45 -29.24 -4.13
CA GLN A 25 -3.88 -28.92 -4.27
C GLN A 25 -4.25 -28.33 -5.64
N CYS A 26 -3.28 -27.74 -6.38
CA CYS A 26 -3.57 -27.04 -7.63
C CYS A 26 -3.89 -28.00 -8.77
N THR A 27 -5.13 -27.95 -9.27
CA THR A 27 -5.62 -28.77 -10.39
C THR A 27 -5.21 -28.24 -11.77
N ARG A 28 -4.51 -27.10 -11.83
CA ARG A 28 -4.09 -26.44 -13.09
C ARG A 28 -5.25 -25.99 -13.98
N CYS A 29 -6.41 -25.68 -13.42
CA CYS A 29 -7.61 -25.31 -14.19
C CYS A 29 -7.47 -24.02 -15.00
N GLY A 30 -6.54 -23.12 -14.65
CA GLY A 30 -6.29 -21.88 -15.36
C GLY A 30 -7.20 -20.70 -14.97
N GLU A 31 -8.23 -20.89 -14.13
CA GLU A 31 -9.20 -19.84 -13.79
C GLU A 31 -8.57 -18.60 -13.17
N CYS A 32 -7.50 -18.77 -12.40
CA CYS A 32 -6.75 -17.63 -11.82
C CYS A 32 -6.04 -16.77 -12.89
N VAL A 33 -5.65 -17.34 -14.03
CA VAL A 33 -5.10 -16.62 -15.18
C VAL A 33 -6.22 -15.91 -15.92
N ARG A 34 -7.32 -16.60 -16.26
CA ARG A 34 -8.48 -16.02 -16.97
C ARG A 34 -9.08 -14.84 -16.19
N ALA A 35 -9.13 -14.92 -14.86
CA ALA A 35 -9.62 -13.83 -14.01
C ALA A 35 -8.61 -12.68 -13.82
N CYS A 36 -7.37 -12.82 -14.29
CA CYS A 36 -6.33 -11.83 -14.05
C CYS A 36 -6.41 -10.68 -15.05
N PRO A 37 -6.64 -9.42 -14.62
CA PRO A 37 -6.79 -8.27 -15.51
C PRO A 37 -5.48 -7.83 -16.17
N MET A 38 -4.37 -8.51 -15.89
CA MET A 38 -3.04 -8.16 -16.43
C MET A 38 -2.59 -9.13 -17.53
N VAL A 39 -3.33 -10.17 -17.84
CA VAL A 39 -2.97 -11.19 -18.84
C VAL A 39 -2.93 -10.55 -20.23
N GLU A 40 -4.05 -10.07 -20.73
CA GLU A 40 -4.12 -9.44 -22.04
C GLU A 40 -3.21 -8.18 -22.17
N PRO A 41 -3.20 -7.24 -21.19
CA PRO A 41 -2.28 -6.10 -21.25
C PRO A 41 -0.81 -6.48 -21.29
N ALA A 42 -0.45 -7.65 -20.78
CA ALA A 42 0.92 -8.17 -20.84
C ALA A 42 1.27 -8.88 -22.13
N GLY A 43 0.31 -9.02 -23.06
CA GLY A 43 0.47 -9.76 -24.31
C GLY A 43 0.41 -11.29 -24.11
N LEU A 44 -0.27 -11.75 -23.06
CA LEU A 44 -0.53 -13.17 -22.80
C LEU A 44 -1.93 -13.53 -23.28
N ASP A 45 -2.10 -14.78 -23.75
CA ASP A 45 -3.39 -15.29 -24.20
C ASP A 45 -4.10 -16.00 -23.02
N PRO A 46 -5.34 -15.62 -22.67
CA PRO A 46 -6.14 -16.35 -21.68
C PRO A 46 -6.41 -17.81 -22.06
N GLU A 47 -6.38 -18.18 -23.33
CA GLU A 47 -6.53 -19.56 -23.79
C GLU A 47 -5.36 -20.45 -23.35
N ASP A 48 -4.16 -19.88 -23.18
CA ASP A 48 -2.97 -20.57 -22.68
C ASP A 48 -2.94 -20.70 -21.14
N ALA A 49 -4.04 -20.39 -20.47
CA ALA A 49 -4.14 -20.32 -19.00
C ALA A 49 -3.64 -21.58 -18.28
N VAL A 50 -3.93 -22.77 -18.83
CA VAL A 50 -3.51 -24.05 -18.25
C VAL A 50 -1.98 -24.20 -18.30
N ASP A 51 -1.36 -23.85 -19.43
CA ASP A 51 0.08 -23.94 -19.64
C ASP A 51 0.81 -22.86 -18.82
N ILE A 52 0.24 -21.65 -18.70
CA ILE A 52 0.77 -20.60 -17.84
C ILE A 52 0.80 -21.04 -16.37
N VAL A 53 -0.31 -21.62 -15.86
CA VAL A 53 -0.33 -22.19 -14.49
C VAL A 53 0.63 -23.35 -14.35
N GLY A 54 0.71 -24.24 -15.36
CA GLY A 54 1.68 -25.33 -15.38
C GLY A 54 3.11 -24.83 -15.21
N GLY A 55 3.49 -23.78 -15.95
CA GLY A 55 4.80 -23.14 -15.83
C GLY A 55 5.04 -22.44 -14.48
N ILE A 56 3.98 -21.89 -13.84
CA ILE A 56 4.08 -21.35 -12.46
C ILE A 56 4.39 -22.47 -11.46
N LEU A 57 3.69 -23.60 -11.56
CA LEU A 57 3.94 -24.73 -10.66
C LEU A 57 5.34 -25.33 -10.88
N ASP A 58 5.79 -25.43 -12.13
CA ASP A 58 7.17 -25.85 -12.45
C ASP A 58 8.21 -24.92 -11.81
N LEU A 59 8.00 -23.59 -11.84
CA LEU A 59 8.88 -22.63 -11.14
C LEU A 59 8.88 -22.87 -9.63
N LEU A 60 7.74 -23.18 -9.03
CA LEU A 60 7.59 -23.42 -7.59
C LEU A 60 8.26 -24.72 -7.17
N ASP A 61 8.27 -25.74 -8.03
CA ASP A 61 8.92 -27.03 -7.82
C ASP A 61 10.43 -27.00 -8.17
N GLY A 62 10.97 -25.82 -8.48
CA GLY A 62 12.39 -25.63 -8.78
C GLY A 62 12.79 -25.80 -10.26
N GLY A 63 11.81 -25.99 -11.14
CA GLY A 63 12.01 -26.11 -12.58
C GLY A 63 12.29 -24.78 -13.30
N ALA A 64 12.37 -24.86 -14.64
CA ALA A 64 12.68 -23.70 -15.48
C ALA A 64 11.51 -22.71 -15.63
N GLY A 65 10.27 -23.19 -15.51
CA GLY A 65 9.06 -22.46 -15.88
C GLY A 65 8.93 -22.29 -17.40
N THR A 66 7.90 -21.54 -17.79
CA THR A 66 7.75 -21.07 -19.18
C THR A 66 7.91 -19.56 -19.24
N LYS A 67 8.19 -19.02 -20.45
CA LYS A 67 8.30 -17.56 -20.67
C LYS A 67 7.02 -16.83 -20.25
N ASP A 68 5.86 -17.41 -20.54
CA ASP A 68 4.57 -16.81 -20.23
C ASP A 68 4.25 -16.88 -18.75
N ALA A 69 4.62 -17.95 -18.05
CA ALA A 69 4.52 -18.03 -16.60
C ALA A 69 5.43 -17.00 -15.92
N GLU A 70 6.69 -16.86 -16.34
CA GLU A 70 7.58 -15.83 -15.85
C GLU A 70 7.04 -14.41 -16.12
N ARG A 71 6.49 -14.18 -17.34
CA ARG A 71 5.87 -12.91 -17.72
C ARG A 71 4.67 -12.61 -16.83
N TRP A 72 3.76 -13.57 -16.63
CA TRP A 72 2.61 -13.40 -15.76
C TRP A 72 3.03 -13.08 -14.32
N ALA A 73 4.01 -13.79 -13.79
CA ALA A 73 4.56 -13.52 -12.47
C ALA A 73 5.16 -12.10 -12.37
N GLN A 74 5.87 -11.63 -13.40
CA GLN A 74 6.50 -10.29 -13.42
C GLN A 74 5.49 -9.16 -13.45
N VAL A 75 4.39 -9.29 -14.21
CA VAL A 75 3.39 -8.24 -14.38
C VAL A 75 2.31 -8.24 -13.30
N CYS A 76 2.33 -9.20 -12.38
CA CYS A 76 1.35 -9.24 -11.30
C CYS A 76 1.38 -7.97 -10.45
N THR A 77 0.26 -7.25 -10.45
CA THR A 77 0.04 -6.00 -9.70
C THR A 77 -0.65 -6.22 -8.35
N ASN A 78 -0.76 -7.48 -7.92
CA ASN A 78 -1.44 -7.89 -6.67
C ASN A 78 -2.93 -7.46 -6.62
N SER A 79 -3.63 -7.47 -7.74
CA SER A 79 -5.06 -7.11 -7.79
C SER A 79 -5.97 -8.00 -6.94
N GLY A 80 -5.58 -9.26 -6.72
CA GLY A 80 -6.38 -10.24 -5.97
C GLY A 80 -7.59 -10.80 -6.73
N LYS A 81 -7.85 -10.39 -7.97
CA LYS A 81 -8.97 -10.90 -8.79
C LYS A 81 -8.91 -12.43 -9.01
N CYS A 82 -7.72 -13.01 -8.95
CA CYS A 82 -7.50 -14.46 -9.04
C CYS A 82 -7.92 -15.24 -7.79
N ILE A 83 -8.08 -14.59 -6.62
CA ILE A 83 -8.39 -15.27 -5.36
C ILE A 83 -9.80 -15.86 -5.39
N PRO A 84 -10.87 -15.08 -5.67
CA PRO A 84 -12.23 -15.62 -5.73
C PRO A 84 -12.47 -16.54 -6.94
N ALA A 85 -11.55 -16.58 -7.90
CA ALA A 85 -11.63 -17.50 -9.05
C ALA A 85 -11.05 -18.89 -8.76
N CYS A 86 -10.50 -19.11 -7.57
CA CYS A 86 -9.95 -20.41 -7.18
C CYS A 86 -10.91 -21.16 -6.25
N ASP A 87 -11.55 -22.21 -6.75
CA ASP A 87 -12.49 -23.05 -5.98
C ASP A 87 -11.78 -24.04 -5.03
N TYR A 88 -10.45 -24.11 -5.10
CA TYR A 88 -9.65 -25.07 -4.32
C TYR A 88 -9.03 -24.47 -3.05
N GLY A 89 -9.42 -23.26 -2.66
CA GLY A 89 -8.92 -22.60 -1.45
C GLY A 89 -7.48 -22.11 -1.52
N ILE A 90 -6.83 -22.19 -2.67
CA ILE A 90 -5.49 -21.65 -2.91
C ILE A 90 -5.59 -20.12 -2.98
N ASN A 91 -4.56 -19.43 -2.48
CA ASN A 91 -4.37 -18.01 -2.78
C ASN A 91 -3.44 -17.84 -4.00
N PRO A 92 -3.98 -17.64 -5.23
CA PRO A 92 -3.14 -17.53 -6.43
C PRO A 92 -2.28 -16.27 -6.44
N ARG A 93 -2.66 -15.20 -5.72
CA ARG A 93 -1.82 -14.01 -5.54
C ARG A 93 -0.53 -14.36 -4.80
N PHE A 94 -0.62 -15.15 -3.73
CA PHE A 94 0.56 -15.68 -3.03
C PHE A 94 1.37 -16.61 -3.93
N MET A 95 0.73 -17.56 -4.62
CA MET A 95 1.35 -18.48 -5.56
C MET A 95 2.22 -17.74 -6.61
N VAL A 96 1.66 -16.74 -7.28
CA VAL A 96 2.35 -15.94 -8.30
C VAL A 96 3.51 -15.12 -7.71
N ASN A 97 3.36 -14.59 -6.49
CA ASN A 97 4.45 -13.88 -5.83
C ASN A 97 5.62 -14.85 -5.47
N MET A 98 5.31 -16.08 -5.04
CA MET A 98 6.34 -17.10 -4.78
C MET A 98 7.02 -17.55 -6.07
N ALA A 99 6.29 -17.76 -7.16
CA ALA A 99 6.87 -18.05 -8.48
C ALA A 99 7.78 -16.92 -8.98
N ARG A 100 7.42 -15.65 -8.72
CA ARG A 100 8.30 -14.49 -9.01
C ARG A 100 9.62 -14.56 -8.21
N ILE A 101 9.56 -14.99 -6.95
CA ILE A 101 10.74 -15.16 -6.11
C ILE A 101 11.60 -16.30 -6.67
N ALA A 102 11.00 -17.45 -7.00
CA ALA A 102 11.68 -18.59 -7.58
C ALA A 102 12.37 -18.23 -8.92
N ALA A 103 11.67 -17.51 -9.82
CA ALA A 103 12.26 -17.04 -11.06
C ALA A 103 13.47 -16.11 -10.84
N LYS A 104 13.42 -15.24 -9.84
CA LYS A 104 14.52 -14.32 -9.50
C LYS A 104 15.69 -15.02 -8.81
N ALA A 105 15.47 -16.10 -8.09
CA ALA A 105 16.55 -16.87 -7.45
C ALA A 105 17.57 -17.37 -8.47
N LYS A 106 17.17 -17.58 -9.73
CA LYS A 106 18.08 -17.91 -10.85
C LYS A 106 19.18 -16.86 -11.10
N LEU A 107 19.00 -15.61 -10.64
CA LEU A 107 20.00 -14.54 -10.75
C LEU A 107 21.11 -14.63 -9.68
N GLY A 108 20.97 -15.55 -8.72
CA GLY A 108 21.85 -15.74 -7.57
C GLY A 108 21.55 -14.78 -6.41
N ASP A 109 21.63 -15.31 -5.20
CA ASP A 109 21.22 -14.64 -3.95
C ASP A 109 21.86 -13.27 -3.73
N ASP A 110 23.15 -13.14 -4.03
CA ASP A 110 23.87 -11.88 -3.84
C ASP A 110 23.37 -10.78 -4.80
N THR A 111 23.01 -11.12 -6.02
CA THR A 111 22.47 -10.18 -7.00
C THR A 111 21.07 -9.73 -6.58
N VAL A 112 20.22 -10.68 -6.18
CA VAL A 112 18.86 -10.42 -5.69
C VAL A 112 18.92 -9.53 -4.46
N ARG A 113 19.72 -9.87 -3.46
CA ARG A 113 19.89 -9.12 -2.21
C ARG A 113 20.37 -7.69 -2.47
N ARG A 114 21.42 -7.49 -3.27
CA ARG A 114 21.94 -6.16 -3.62
C ARG A 114 20.88 -5.32 -4.32
N GLY A 115 20.18 -5.86 -5.31
CA GLY A 115 19.10 -5.16 -6.00
C GLY A 115 17.95 -4.77 -5.09
N ALA A 116 17.54 -5.65 -4.18
CA ALA A 116 16.50 -5.37 -3.18
C ALA A 116 16.94 -4.27 -2.20
N GLN A 117 18.17 -4.33 -1.72
CA GLN A 117 18.76 -3.34 -0.82
C GLN A 117 18.87 -1.96 -1.48
N GLN A 118 19.41 -1.87 -2.69
CA GLN A 118 19.55 -0.59 -3.42
C GLN A 118 18.20 0.08 -3.63
N TYR A 119 17.20 -0.69 -4.04
CA TYR A 119 15.84 -0.16 -4.20
C TYR A 119 15.25 0.33 -2.89
N PHE A 120 15.39 -0.45 -1.81
CA PHE A 120 14.87 -0.04 -0.50
C PHE A 120 15.58 1.23 0.00
N MET A 121 16.88 1.35 -0.18
CA MET A 121 17.64 2.53 0.20
C MET A 121 17.17 3.78 -0.58
N SER A 122 16.99 3.67 -1.91
CA SER A 122 16.48 4.76 -2.74
C SER A 122 15.08 5.19 -2.30
N MET A 123 14.15 4.24 -2.16
CA MET A 123 12.79 4.50 -1.67
C MET A 123 12.78 5.15 -0.28
N SER A 124 13.60 4.63 0.63
CA SER A 124 13.73 5.12 2.01
C SER A 124 14.29 6.54 2.05
N ARG A 125 15.31 6.84 1.21
CA ARG A 125 15.87 8.18 1.05
C ARG A 125 14.80 9.14 0.53
N GLY A 126 14.08 8.77 -0.54
CA GLY A 126 12.99 9.56 -1.10
C GLY A 126 11.90 9.84 -0.06
N THR A 127 11.48 8.82 0.71
CA THR A 127 10.49 8.99 1.77
C THR A 127 10.98 9.97 2.85
N ARG A 128 12.23 9.81 3.29
CA ARG A 128 12.83 10.66 4.33
C ARG A 128 12.95 12.12 3.89
N VAL A 129 13.41 12.37 2.67
CA VAL A 129 13.58 13.75 2.17
C VAL A 129 12.24 14.40 1.91
N ILE A 130 11.38 13.79 1.09
CA ILE A 130 10.09 14.40 0.73
C ILE A 130 9.25 14.71 1.97
N SER A 131 9.14 13.80 2.94
CA SER A 131 8.35 14.08 4.15
C SER A 131 8.87 15.30 4.93
N ARG A 132 10.19 15.53 4.92
CA ARG A 132 10.84 16.67 5.60
C ARG A 132 10.77 17.97 4.83
N LEU A 133 10.59 17.93 3.52
CA LEU A 133 10.29 19.11 2.71
C LEU A 133 8.87 19.62 2.90
N LEU A 134 7.99 18.80 3.51
CA LEU A 134 6.56 19.08 3.63
C LEU A 134 6.13 19.43 5.06
N LEU A 135 6.81 18.92 6.08
CA LEU A 135 6.40 19.08 7.47
C LEU A 135 7.56 19.48 8.39
N PRO A 136 7.31 20.33 9.38
CA PRO A 136 8.26 20.58 10.47
C PRO A 136 8.43 19.31 11.34
N PRO A 137 9.55 19.21 12.10
CA PRO A 137 9.91 18.01 12.87
C PRO A 137 8.82 17.51 13.81
N GLU A 138 8.16 18.41 14.52
CA GLU A 138 7.12 18.10 15.51
C GLU A 138 5.85 17.53 14.85
N THR A 139 5.42 18.07 13.72
CA THR A 139 4.25 17.57 13.00
C THR A 139 4.56 16.23 12.33
N LEU A 140 5.77 16.07 11.77
CA LEU A 140 6.20 14.81 11.19
C LEU A 140 6.23 13.69 12.26
N ALA A 141 6.60 14.02 13.49
CA ALA A 141 6.61 13.06 14.61
C ALA A 141 5.22 12.53 14.97
N ARG A 142 4.13 13.26 14.68
CA ARG A 142 2.75 12.76 14.91
C ARG A 142 2.44 11.54 14.04
N ILE A 143 2.92 11.50 12.80
CA ILE A 143 2.60 10.44 11.82
C ILE A 143 3.73 9.43 11.59
N SER A 144 4.91 9.72 12.10
CA SER A 144 6.09 8.84 12.06
C SER A 144 6.92 9.05 13.33
N PRO A 145 6.38 8.68 14.51
CA PRO A 145 7.08 8.86 15.78
C PRO A 145 8.32 7.96 15.86
N LYS A 146 9.25 8.35 16.72
CA LYS A 146 10.33 7.46 17.11
C LYS A 146 9.75 6.29 17.91
N LEU A 147 10.25 5.10 17.62
CA LEU A 147 9.87 3.92 18.39
C LEU A 147 10.33 4.09 19.84
N ARG A 148 9.43 3.85 20.77
CA ARG A 148 9.77 3.77 22.18
C ARG A 148 10.58 2.49 22.47
N PRO A 149 11.47 2.48 23.48
CA PRO A 149 12.03 1.26 24.04
C PRO A 149 10.93 0.27 24.45
N ALA A 150 11.23 -1.02 24.41
CA ALA A 150 10.22 -2.05 24.68
C ALA A 150 9.69 -2.00 26.13
N ASP A 151 10.51 -1.56 27.06
CA ASP A 151 10.20 -1.40 28.49
C ASP A 151 9.37 -0.16 28.83
N GLU A 152 9.20 0.75 27.86
CA GLU A 152 8.34 1.93 28.00
C GLU A 152 6.88 1.66 27.59
N TYR A 153 6.55 0.47 27.08
CA TYR A 153 5.17 0.09 26.81
C TYR A 153 4.52 -0.45 28.08
N GLY A 154 3.32 0.05 28.41
CA GLY A 154 2.53 -0.44 29.55
C GLY A 154 2.21 -1.94 29.41
N HIS A 155 2.11 -2.62 30.54
CA HIS A 155 1.84 -4.06 30.59
C HIS A 155 0.41 -4.36 31.08
N ALA A 156 -0.32 -3.34 31.55
CA ALA A 156 -1.69 -3.52 31.99
C ALA A 156 -2.65 -3.48 30.79
N PRO A 157 -3.53 -4.48 30.60
CA PRO A 157 -4.46 -4.52 29.47
C PRO A 157 -5.36 -3.29 29.36
N GLU A 158 -5.72 -2.66 30.48
CA GLU A 158 -6.51 -1.44 30.55
C GLU A 158 -5.77 -0.20 30.03
N GLU A 159 -4.45 -0.22 29.96
CA GLU A 159 -3.60 0.85 29.43
C GLU A 159 -3.35 0.69 27.93
N ALA A 160 -3.63 -0.48 27.37
CA ALA A 160 -3.44 -0.75 25.93
C ALA A 160 -4.33 0.19 25.09
N PRO A 161 -3.82 0.70 23.93
CA PRO A 161 -4.65 1.43 23.01
C PRO A 161 -5.71 0.50 22.38
N GLU A 162 -6.82 1.07 21.91
CA GLU A 162 -7.84 0.31 21.18
C GLU A 162 -7.25 -0.24 19.87
N ILE A 163 -6.44 0.59 19.20
CA ILE A 163 -5.77 0.22 17.95
C ILE A 163 -4.32 0.69 17.89
N VAL A 164 -3.51 0.01 17.09
CA VAL A 164 -2.29 0.59 16.54
C VAL A 164 -2.59 1.11 15.14
N PHE A 165 -2.47 2.42 14.92
CA PHE A 165 -2.55 2.98 13.57
C PHE A 165 -1.22 2.80 12.85
N TYR A 166 -1.19 1.86 11.92
CA TYR A 166 -0.02 1.54 11.11
C TYR A 166 -0.02 2.35 9.81
N THR A 167 0.72 3.46 9.80
CA THR A 167 0.78 4.34 8.63
C THR A 167 1.52 3.70 7.44
N GLY A 168 2.39 2.70 7.69
CA GLY A 168 3.37 2.24 6.71
C GLY A 168 4.49 3.27 6.52
N CYS A 169 5.25 3.15 5.42
CA CYS A 169 6.40 4.05 5.21
C CYS A 169 6.14 5.18 4.21
N ASN A 170 5.30 4.97 3.20
CA ASN A 170 5.21 5.89 2.06
C ASN A 170 4.07 6.93 2.16
N VAL A 171 3.07 6.74 3.02
CA VAL A 171 2.01 7.73 3.21
C VAL A 171 2.55 9.06 3.77
N ILE A 172 3.66 9.01 4.50
CA ILE A 172 4.29 10.23 5.03
C ILE A 172 4.84 11.18 3.95
N LYS A 173 4.89 10.75 2.67
CA LYS A 173 5.09 11.66 1.52
C LYS A 173 3.84 12.47 1.17
N THR A 174 2.67 12.06 1.63
CA THR A 174 1.39 12.75 1.48
C THR A 174 0.78 12.95 2.88
N PRO A 175 1.44 13.80 3.70
CA PRO A 175 1.23 13.81 5.14
C PRO A 175 -0.17 14.25 5.55
N HIS A 176 -0.84 15.11 4.76
CA HIS A 176 -2.22 15.54 5.00
C HIS A 176 -3.17 14.35 5.18
N ILE A 177 -2.96 13.27 4.41
CA ILE A 177 -3.78 12.05 4.50
C ILE A 177 -3.67 11.43 5.89
N ALA A 178 -2.44 11.20 6.36
CA ALA A 178 -2.23 10.59 7.68
C ALA A 178 -2.67 11.50 8.82
N LEU A 179 -2.43 12.82 8.69
CA LEU A 179 -2.89 13.80 9.67
C LEU A 179 -4.42 13.86 9.73
N LEU A 180 -5.13 13.84 8.60
CA LEU A 180 -6.60 13.76 8.57
C LEU A 180 -7.11 12.48 9.25
N VAL A 181 -6.41 11.35 9.08
CA VAL A 181 -6.78 10.13 9.83
C VAL A 181 -6.66 10.36 11.33
N LEU A 182 -5.59 11.00 11.81
CA LEU A 182 -5.44 11.29 13.24
C LEU A 182 -6.55 12.19 13.76
N GLU A 183 -6.87 13.28 13.03
CA GLU A 183 -7.95 14.18 13.42
C GLU A 183 -9.32 13.46 13.50
N VAL A 184 -9.58 12.51 12.59
CA VAL A 184 -10.80 11.68 12.63
C VAL A 184 -10.79 10.73 13.84
N LEU A 185 -9.65 10.08 14.13
CA LEU A 185 -9.52 9.19 15.29
C LEU A 185 -9.68 9.96 16.60
N ASP A 186 -9.09 11.17 16.70
CA ASP A 186 -9.22 12.05 17.86
C ASP A 186 -10.68 12.48 18.07
N ALA A 187 -11.38 12.87 16.98
CA ALA A 187 -12.79 13.25 17.03
C ALA A 187 -13.75 12.09 17.38
N LEU A 188 -13.35 10.85 17.10
CA LEU A 188 -14.06 9.64 17.48
C LEU A 188 -13.72 9.14 18.89
N ASP A 189 -12.86 9.86 19.62
CA ASP A 189 -12.35 9.48 20.97
C ASP A 189 -11.72 8.06 20.98
N VAL A 190 -11.04 7.70 19.90
CA VAL A 190 -10.33 6.42 19.77
C VAL A 190 -8.97 6.52 20.46
N ARG A 191 -8.67 5.60 21.37
CA ARG A 191 -7.33 5.47 21.96
C ARG A 191 -6.42 4.73 20.98
N TYR A 192 -5.39 5.38 20.44
CA TYR A 192 -4.51 4.79 19.46
C TYR A 192 -3.03 5.06 19.73
N GLU A 193 -2.18 4.17 19.21
CA GLU A 193 -0.73 4.36 19.08
C GLU A 193 -0.38 4.47 17.59
N VAL A 194 0.38 5.49 17.19
CA VAL A 194 0.84 5.63 15.80
C VAL A 194 2.16 4.89 15.63
N MET A 195 2.22 4.01 14.64
CA MET A 195 3.46 3.34 14.26
C MET A 195 3.65 3.38 12.75
N GLY A 196 4.85 3.75 12.29
CA GLY A 196 5.12 3.86 10.85
C GLY A 196 6.52 4.33 10.52
N GLY A 197 6.69 4.74 9.26
CA GLY A 197 8.00 5.10 8.73
C GLY A 197 8.86 3.88 8.39
N ASN A 198 10.11 4.16 8.01
CA ASN A 198 11.03 3.12 7.52
C ASN A 198 11.46 2.12 8.61
N ALA A 199 11.39 2.51 9.88
CA ALA A 199 11.72 1.63 11.00
C ALA A 199 10.69 0.52 11.21
N VAL A 200 9.45 0.71 10.74
CA VAL A 200 8.35 -0.26 10.86
C VAL A 200 7.93 -0.70 9.45
N CYS A 201 8.88 -1.22 8.67
CA CYS A 201 8.64 -1.65 7.30
C CYS A 201 7.98 -3.03 7.25
N CYS A 202 6.98 -3.21 6.37
CA CYS A 202 6.31 -4.50 6.17
C CYS A 202 7.14 -5.55 5.41
N GLY A 203 8.27 -5.19 4.81
CA GLY A 203 9.10 -6.13 4.05
C GLY A 203 8.67 -6.35 2.59
N ILE A 204 7.56 -5.77 2.13
CA ILE A 204 7.01 -6.02 0.77
C ILE A 204 8.00 -5.69 -0.36
N GLN A 205 8.87 -4.68 -0.17
CA GLN A 205 9.81 -4.30 -1.22
C GLN A 205 10.91 -5.34 -1.41
N GLN A 206 11.41 -5.91 -0.33
CA GLN A 206 12.35 -7.02 -0.35
C GLN A 206 11.69 -8.27 -0.96
N PHE A 207 10.47 -8.58 -0.51
CA PHE A 207 9.70 -9.73 -0.99
C PHE A 207 9.47 -9.69 -2.50
N LYS A 208 8.93 -8.59 -3.02
CA LYS A 208 8.69 -8.40 -4.46
C LYS A 208 9.97 -8.46 -5.30
N ARG A 209 11.12 -8.17 -4.71
CA ARG A 209 12.41 -8.20 -5.40
C ARG A 209 13.12 -9.55 -5.32
N GLY A 210 12.52 -10.53 -4.62
CA GLY A 210 13.03 -11.89 -4.52
C GLY A 210 13.81 -12.17 -3.23
N ASP A 211 14.13 -11.15 -2.42
CA ASP A 211 14.86 -11.32 -1.16
C ASP A 211 13.89 -11.67 -0.02
N ALA A 212 13.35 -12.90 -0.08
CA ALA A 212 12.40 -13.41 0.90
C ALA A 212 13.03 -13.52 2.31
N LYS A 213 14.34 -13.81 2.40
CA LYS A 213 15.06 -13.91 3.68
C LYS A 213 15.08 -12.57 4.43
N THR A 214 15.45 -11.50 3.74
CA THR A 214 15.43 -10.15 4.34
C THR A 214 13.99 -9.70 4.58
N ALA A 215 13.04 -10.01 3.68
CA ALA A 215 11.63 -9.72 3.87
C ALA A 215 11.09 -10.32 5.17
N GLY A 216 11.36 -11.60 5.44
CA GLY A 216 10.94 -12.29 6.65
C GLY A 216 11.47 -11.64 7.92
N ARG A 217 12.78 -11.38 7.96
CA ARG A 217 13.40 -10.68 9.11
C ARG A 217 12.78 -9.31 9.36
N VAL A 218 12.57 -8.52 8.30
CA VAL A 218 11.98 -7.19 8.39
C VAL A 218 10.52 -7.27 8.84
N SER A 219 9.73 -8.19 8.26
CA SER A 219 8.33 -8.39 8.62
C SER A 219 8.16 -8.84 10.06
N PHE A 220 8.94 -9.83 10.52
CA PHE A 220 8.87 -10.34 11.90
C PHE A 220 9.27 -9.27 12.92
N ASN A 221 10.33 -8.51 12.68
CA ASN A 221 10.67 -7.36 13.51
C ASN A 221 9.55 -6.32 13.57
N THR A 222 8.81 -6.14 12.48
CA THR A 222 7.69 -5.20 12.44
C THR A 222 6.49 -5.76 13.18
N ILE A 223 6.18 -7.06 13.06
CA ILE A 223 5.12 -7.70 13.84
C ILE A 223 5.41 -7.57 15.34
N GLU A 224 6.63 -7.89 15.77
CA GLU A 224 7.04 -7.72 17.18
C GLU A 224 6.84 -6.28 17.68
N ARG A 225 7.22 -5.28 16.86
CA ARG A 225 7.06 -3.87 17.23
C ARG A 225 5.60 -3.46 17.33
N LEU A 226 4.78 -3.86 16.33
CA LEU A 226 3.35 -3.55 16.30
C LEU A 226 2.57 -4.22 17.44
N SER A 227 3.06 -5.34 17.98
CA SER A 227 2.43 -6.02 19.13
C SER A 227 2.77 -5.38 20.50
N ARG A 228 3.85 -4.59 20.61
CA ARG A 228 4.31 -4.00 21.87
C ARG A 228 3.28 -3.14 22.61
N PRO A 229 2.46 -2.32 21.92
CA PRO A 229 1.43 -1.54 22.59
C PRO A 229 0.29 -2.37 23.20
N GLY A 230 0.21 -3.66 22.90
CA GLY A 230 -0.80 -4.56 23.45
C GLY A 230 -2.19 -4.45 22.83
N ALA A 231 -2.35 -3.66 21.77
CA ALA A 231 -3.63 -3.59 21.04
C ALA A 231 -3.91 -4.91 20.33
N ALA A 232 -5.13 -5.41 20.44
CA ALA A 232 -5.58 -6.59 19.71
C ALA A 232 -5.71 -6.33 18.19
N ARG A 233 -5.76 -5.06 17.77
CA ARG A 233 -6.04 -4.65 16.40
C ARG A 233 -5.00 -3.65 15.88
N VAL A 234 -4.43 -3.96 14.73
CA VAL A 234 -3.62 -3.04 13.92
C VAL A 234 -4.45 -2.54 12.76
N VAL A 235 -4.56 -1.23 12.61
CA VAL A 235 -5.32 -0.60 11.53
C VAL A 235 -4.36 0.03 10.54
N ALA A 236 -4.29 -0.53 9.32
CA ALA A 236 -3.30 -0.15 8.32
C ALA A 236 -3.86 0.83 7.30
N TRP A 237 -3.06 1.85 6.95
CA TRP A 237 -3.36 2.72 5.83
C TRP A 237 -2.95 2.12 4.48
N CYS A 238 -1.75 1.54 4.41
CA CYS A 238 -1.14 1.15 3.13
C CYS A 238 -1.64 -0.23 2.68
N PRO A 239 -2.27 -0.37 1.49
CA PRO A 239 -2.80 -1.65 1.03
C PRO A 239 -1.70 -2.68 0.78
N SER A 240 -0.51 -2.25 0.35
CA SER A 240 0.62 -3.17 0.16
C SER A 240 1.16 -3.70 1.48
N CYS A 241 1.15 -2.86 2.55
CA CYS A 241 1.52 -3.30 3.90
C CYS A 241 0.49 -4.28 4.44
N HIS A 242 -0.81 -3.98 4.27
CA HIS A 242 -1.90 -4.85 4.69
C HIS A 242 -1.77 -6.24 4.04
N ILE A 243 -1.69 -6.31 2.71
CA ILE A 243 -1.54 -7.59 1.98
C ILE A 243 -0.28 -8.35 2.42
N GLN A 244 0.86 -7.68 2.59
CA GLN A 244 2.10 -8.32 3.02
C GLN A 244 1.98 -8.90 4.43
N MET A 245 1.32 -8.18 5.34
CA MET A 245 1.10 -8.66 6.70
C MET A 245 0.06 -9.79 6.73
N GLU A 246 -1.12 -9.56 6.18
CA GLU A 246 -2.25 -10.49 6.23
C GLU A 246 -1.99 -11.81 5.50
N GLU A 247 -1.42 -11.75 4.29
CA GLU A 247 -1.30 -12.94 3.45
C GLU A 247 0.06 -13.64 3.54
N VAL A 248 1.08 -12.96 4.02
CA VAL A 248 2.44 -13.51 4.01
C VAL A 248 3.03 -13.57 5.41
N ALA A 249 3.12 -12.43 6.12
CA ALA A 249 3.93 -12.36 7.31
C ALA A 249 3.23 -12.92 8.56
N LEU A 250 1.98 -12.57 8.79
CA LEU A 250 1.20 -13.08 9.94
C LEU A 250 0.94 -14.58 9.87
N PRO A 251 0.57 -15.17 8.70
CA PRO A 251 0.49 -16.63 8.59
C PRO A 251 1.81 -17.33 8.93
N ALA A 252 2.95 -16.84 8.40
CA ALA A 252 4.27 -17.38 8.72
C ALA A 252 4.64 -17.18 10.21
N TRP A 253 4.26 -16.04 10.79
CA TRP A 253 4.44 -15.79 12.22
C TRP A 253 3.66 -16.80 13.07
N ARG A 254 2.40 -17.05 12.73
CA ARG A 254 1.55 -18.03 13.44
C ARG A 254 2.16 -19.42 13.42
N GLU A 255 2.69 -19.86 12.26
CA GLU A 255 3.36 -21.16 12.15
C GLU A 255 4.63 -21.21 13.02
N SER A 256 5.38 -20.10 13.10
CA SER A 256 6.60 -20.01 13.88
C SER A 256 6.38 -19.86 15.39
N HIS A 257 5.31 -19.15 15.82
CA HIS A 257 5.08 -18.72 17.22
C HIS A 257 3.79 -19.28 17.83
N GLY A 258 2.98 -20.04 17.08
CA GLY A 258 1.77 -20.70 17.54
C GLY A 258 0.52 -19.82 17.62
N ALA A 259 0.64 -18.49 17.60
CA ALA A 259 -0.49 -17.56 17.70
C ALA A 259 -0.29 -16.30 16.86
N MET A 260 -1.41 -15.65 16.51
CA MET A 260 -1.41 -14.32 15.92
C MET A 260 -1.32 -13.28 17.04
N PRO A 261 -0.42 -12.28 16.95
CA PRO A 261 -0.29 -11.29 18.01
C PRO A 261 -1.36 -10.18 17.93
N PHE A 262 -1.99 -9.98 16.78
CA PHE A 262 -3.04 -9.00 16.53
C PHE A 262 -3.76 -9.33 15.22
N ASP A 263 -4.94 -8.75 15.04
CA ASP A 263 -5.63 -8.70 13.75
C ASP A 263 -5.24 -7.43 12.98
N ILE A 264 -5.19 -7.50 11.64
CA ILE A 264 -4.88 -6.34 10.80
C ILE A 264 -6.06 -6.01 9.89
N ASN A 265 -6.50 -4.75 9.91
CA ASN A 265 -7.63 -4.26 9.12
C ASN A 265 -7.26 -2.97 8.38
N PRO A 266 -7.87 -2.68 7.22
CA PRO A 266 -7.76 -1.37 6.59
C PRO A 266 -8.46 -0.27 7.41
N ILE A 267 -7.87 0.96 7.44
CA ILE A 267 -8.49 2.09 8.16
C ILE A 267 -9.87 2.47 7.62
N ALA A 268 -10.10 2.31 6.32
CA ALA A 268 -11.40 2.61 5.72
C ALA A 268 -12.53 1.70 6.26
N GLU A 269 -12.22 0.43 6.49
CA GLU A 269 -13.16 -0.52 7.10
C GLU A 269 -13.43 -0.16 8.56
N PHE A 270 -12.40 0.22 9.32
CA PHE A 270 -12.55 0.72 10.69
C PHE A 270 -13.48 1.94 10.75
N PHE A 271 -13.34 2.89 9.82
CA PHE A 271 -14.24 4.04 9.72
C PHE A 271 -15.66 3.64 9.34
N ALA A 272 -15.84 2.67 8.44
CA ALA A 272 -17.16 2.18 8.07
C ALA A 272 -17.87 1.40 9.21
N GLU A 273 -17.11 0.78 10.11
CA GLU A 273 -17.63 0.18 11.35
C GLU A 273 -18.12 1.26 12.35
N ARG A 274 -17.45 2.42 12.39
CA ARG A 274 -17.78 3.56 13.25
C ARG A 274 -18.68 4.60 12.56
N LEU A 275 -19.39 4.20 11.49
CA LEU A 275 -20.13 5.15 10.64
C LEU A 275 -21.20 5.95 11.40
N ASP A 276 -21.86 5.35 12.38
CA ASP A 276 -22.92 6.04 13.14
C ASP A 276 -22.35 7.17 14.03
N ASP A 277 -21.11 7.02 14.49
CA ASP A 277 -20.41 8.07 15.23
C ASP A 277 -19.81 9.10 14.26
N LEU A 278 -19.24 8.66 13.12
CA LEU A 278 -18.77 9.57 12.07
C LEU A 278 -19.86 10.49 11.54
N ARG A 279 -21.09 10.00 11.34
CA ARG A 279 -22.22 10.80 10.88
C ARG A 279 -22.51 12.01 11.79
N LYS A 280 -22.27 11.89 13.07
CA LYS A 280 -22.45 12.98 14.03
C LYS A 280 -21.40 14.09 13.86
N LEU A 281 -20.26 13.73 13.28
CA LEU A 281 -19.14 14.64 13.00
C LEU A 281 -19.26 15.33 11.63
N PHE A 282 -20.12 14.85 10.73
CA PHE A 282 -20.35 15.45 9.42
C PHE A 282 -21.30 16.65 9.52
N VAL A 283 -20.76 17.77 9.98
CA VAL A 283 -21.52 18.98 10.30
C VAL A 283 -21.60 19.99 9.14
N HIS A 284 -20.73 19.83 8.14
CA HIS A 284 -20.71 20.68 6.95
C HIS A 284 -21.10 19.87 5.72
N PRO A 285 -22.07 20.35 4.90
CA PRO A 285 -22.40 19.68 3.65
C PRO A 285 -21.29 19.86 2.61
N VAL A 286 -20.92 18.77 1.93
CA VAL A 286 -19.94 18.76 0.85
C VAL A 286 -20.66 18.53 -0.47
N ASN A 287 -21.00 19.63 -1.17
CA ASN A 287 -21.80 19.56 -2.40
C ASN A 287 -20.93 19.19 -3.60
N LYS A 288 -20.53 17.92 -3.69
CA LYS A 288 -19.63 17.39 -4.72
C LYS A 288 -20.18 16.10 -5.35
N ARG A 289 -20.04 15.99 -6.68
CA ARG A 289 -20.18 14.74 -7.41
C ARG A 289 -18.81 14.08 -7.47
N VAL A 290 -18.67 12.94 -6.81
CA VAL A 290 -17.38 12.31 -6.55
C VAL A 290 -17.27 10.97 -7.26
N ALA A 291 -16.29 10.80 -8.14
CA ALA A 291 -15.86 9.48 -8.60
C ALA A 291 -14.60 9.04 -7.87
N LEU A 292 -14.47 7.73 -7.65
CA LEU A 292 -13.31 7.14 -6.98
C LEU A 292 -12.35 6.50 -7.99
N GLN A 293 -11.05 6.69 -7.77
CA GLN A 293 -10.06 5.84 -8.43
C GLN A 293 -10.04 4.46 -7.76
N GLU A 294 -10.90 3.57 -8.22
CA GLU A 294 -11.05 2.24 -7.64
C GLU A 294 -9.85 1.33 -7.90
N ARG A 295 -9.55 0.46 -6.94
CA ARG A 295 -8.49 -0.54 -7.02
C ARG A 295 -8.98 -1.89 -6.49
N ALA A 296 -8.56 -2.97 -7.14
CA ALA A 296 -9.15 -4.28 -6.93
C ALA A 296 -8.68 -5.02 -5.67
N ALA A 297 -7.53 -4.65 -5.13
CA ALA A 297 -6.79 -5.52 -4.20
C ALA A 297 -7.45 -5.76 -2.84
N LEU A 298 -8.23 -4.82 -2.38
CA LEU A 298 -8.95 -4.85 -1.11
C LEU A 298 -10.42 -4.46 -1.34
N PRO A 299 -11.28 -5.39 -1.75
CA PRO A 299 -12.69 -5.10 -2.08
C PRO A 299 -13.47 -4.46 -0.94
N GLY A 300 -13.21 -4.85 0.31
CA GLY A 300 -13.82 -4.28 1.50
C GLY A 300 -13.53 -2.79 1.66
N VAL A 301 -12.32 -2.36 1.30
CA VAL A 301 -11.93 -0.93 1.32
C VAL A 301 -12.77 -0.11 0.36
N MET A 302 -13.01 -0.59 -0.88
CA MET A 302 -13.83 0.12 -1.85
C MET A 302 -15.26 0.32 -1.31
N ALA A 303 -15.87 -0.75 -0.82
CA ALA A 303 -17.20 -0.71 -0.23
C ALA A 303 -17.27 0.22 1.00
N ALA A 304 -16.25 0.15 1.86
CA ALA A 304 -16.15 0.99 3.05
C ALA A 304 -16.05 2.48 2.71
N VAL A 305 -15.17 2.85 1.75
CA VAL A 305 -15.02 4.25 1.32
C VAL A 305 -16.31 4.77 0.71
N LYS A 306 -16.97 4.00 -0.19
CA LYS A 306 -18.27 4.39 -0.76
C LYS A 306 -19.33 4.58 0.32
N LYS A 307 -19.38 3.67 1.30
CA LYS A 307 -20.31 3.74 2.44
C LYS A 307 -20.09 5.00 3.29
N VAL A 308 -18.83 5.33 3.58
CA VAL A 308 -18.49 6.52 4.38
C VAL A 308 -18.78 7.80 3.61
N LEU A 309 -18.34 7.90 2.35
CA LEU A 309 -18.59 9.08 1.52
C LEU A 309 -20.07 9.30 1.24
N GLY A 310 -20.84 8.25 1.00
CA GLY A 310 -22.29 8.33 0.81
C GLY A 310 -23.06 8.76 2.06
N ALA A 311 -22.43 8.78 3.23
CA ALA A 311 -23.01 9.29 4.47
C ALA A 311 -22.72 10.78 4.70
N ILE A 312 -21.82 11.40 3.93
CA ILE A 312 -21.50 12.83 4.00
C ILE A 312 -22.63 13.63 3.33
N PRO A 313 -23.27 14.59 4.00
CA PRO A 313 -24.31 15.41 3.41
C PRO A 313 -23.82 16.14 2.16
N GLY A 314 -24.55 16.00 1.06
CA GLY A 314 -24.26 16.66 -0.22
C GLY A 314 -23.27 15.93 -1.14
N VAL A 315 -22.62 14.85 -0.68
CA VAL A 315 -21.78 14.01 -1.55
C VAL A 315 -22.65 13.07 -2.37
N GLU A 316 -22.45 13.08 -3.69
CA GLU A 316 -22.99 12.11 -4.62
C GLU A 316 -21.84 11.26 -5.16
N VAL A 317 -21.80 9.97 -4.81
CA VAL A 317 -20.79 9.03 -5.33
C VAL A 317 -21.22 8.52 -6.70
N VAL A 318 -20.38 8.71 -7.71
CA VAL A 318 -20.63 8.36 -9.12
C VAL A 318 -19.77 7.14 -9.48
N GLU A 319 -20.40 6.10 -10.00
CA GLU A 319 -19.70 4.92 -10.53
C GLU A 319 -19.19 5.20 -11.95
N LEU A 320 -17.97 4.80 -12.23
CA LEU A 320 -17.36 4.90 -13.55
C LEU A 320 -17.27 3.51 -14.21
N ASP A 321 -17.62 3.44 -15.49
CA ASP A 321 -17.39 2.22 -16.29
C ASP A 321 -15.93 2.14 -16.78
N VAL A 322 -15.04 1.80 -15.87
CA VAL A 322 -13.61 1.65 -16.12
C VAL A 322 -13.08 0.36 -15.48
N PRO A 323 -12.02 -0.25 -16.03
CA PRO A 323 -11.43 -1.45 -15.44
C PRO A 323 -10.87 -1.19 -14.04
N VAL A 324 -11.33 -1.97 -13.06
CA VAL A 324 -10.81 -1.94 -11.69
C VAL A 324 -9.68 -2.95 -11.57
N VAL A 325 -8.45 -2.46 -11.57
CA VAL A 325 -7.24 -3.28 -11.61
C VAL A 325 -6.21 -2.83 -10.57
N SER A 326 -5.24 -3.70 -10.27
CA SER A 326 -4.09 -3.38 -9.42
C SER A 326 -4.43 -3.10 -7.94
N THR A 327 -3.38 -3.00 -7.14
CA THR A 327 -3.43 -2.57 -5.74
C THR A 327 -3.34 -1.05 -5.62
N GLN A 328 -2.43 -0.46 -6.38
CA GLN A 328 -2.16 0.98 -6.46
C GLN A 328 -1.70 1.33 -7.87
N ALA A 329 -1.86 2.59 -8.28
CA ALA A 329 -1.43 3.07 -9.59
C ALA A 329 0.06 2.82 -9.85
N SER A 330 0.92 2.99 -8.85
CA SER A 330 2.36 2.73 -8.95
C SER A 330 2.73 1.28 -9.30
N HIS A 331 1.87 0.31 -9.02
CA HIS A 331 2.12 -1.08 -9.41
C HIS A 331 1.91 -1.33 -10.91
N LEU A 332 1.16 -0.47 -11.57
CA LEU A 332 0.95 -0.52 -13.03
C LEU A 332 2.18 -0.07 -13.82
N SER A 333 3.21 0.50 -13.18
CA SER A 333 4.46 0.88 -13.85
C SER A 333 5.24 -0.29 -14.44
N VAL A 334 4.83 -1.54 -14.18
CA VAL A 334 5.31 -2.75 -14.89
C VAL A 334 4.83 -2.80 -16.35
N LEU A 335 3.75 -2.06 -16.68
CA LEU A 335 3.19 -1.89 -18.03
C LEU A 335 2.85 -0.40 -18.23
N PRO A 336 3.84 0.46 -18.53
CA PRO A 336 3.68 1.90 -18.52
C PRO A 336 2.66 2.41 -19.53
N GLU A 337 2.61 1.83 -20.72
CA GLU A 337 1.62 2.21 -21.74
C GLU A 337 0.18 1.84 -21.32
N PHE A 338 -0.02 0.67 -20.74
CA PHE A 338 -1.32 0.28 -20.19
C PHE A 338 -1.74 1.22 -19.05
N LYS A 339 -0.81 1.58 -18.18
CA LYS A 339 -1.04 2.54 -17.09
C LYS A 339 -1.49 3.90 -17.63
N ALA A 340 -0.84 4.43 -18.67
CA ALA A 340 -1.19 5.69 -19.29
C ALA A 340 -2.60 5.64 -19.91
N ARG A 341 -2.89 4.63 -20.74
CA ARG A 341 -4.22 4.44 -21.35
C ARG A 341 -5.34 4.27 -20.31
N LEU A 342 -5.06 3.56 -19.21
CA LEU A 342 -6.05 3.40 -18.14
C LEU A 342 -6.36 4.73 -17.47
N ARG A 343 -5.35 5.55 -17.15
CA ARG A 343 -5.53 6.89 -16.58
C ARG A 343 -6.34 7.79 -17.51
N GLU A 344 -6.02 7.81 -18.80
CA GLU A 344 -6.78 8.57 -19.81
C GLU A 344 -8.25 8.13 -19.84
N ARG A 345 -8.51 6.82 -19.79
CA ARG A 345 -9.87 6.28 -19.72
C ARG A 345 -10.58 6.66 -18.41
N GLU A 346 -9.89 6.60 -17.28
CA GLU A 346 -10.41 7.02 -15.97
C GLU A 346 -10.81 8.52 -16.02
N PHE A 347 -9.95 9.39 -16.56
CA PHE A 347 -10.24 10.84 -16.66
C PHE A 347 -11.35 11.16 -17.65
N ALA A 348 -11.36 10.50 -18.80
CA ALA A 348 -12.43 10.67 -19.79
C ALA A 348 -13.80 10.25 -19.23
N ALA A 349 -13.86 9.13 -18.53
CA ALA A 349 -15.09 8.65 -17.88
C ALA A 349 -15.55 9.61 -16.78
N ALA A 350 -14.62 10.12 -15.95
CA ALA A 350 -14.91 11.10 -14.91
C ALA A 350 -15.48 12.39 -15.52
N ALA A 351 -14.84 12.94 -16.55
CA ALA A 351 -15.32 14.14 -17.25
C ALA A 351 -16.71 13.92 -17.87
N ALA A 352 -16.92 12.80 -18.57
CA ALA A 352 -18.20 12.45 -19.19
C ALA A 352 -19.35 12.28 -18.18
N SER A 353 -19.02 11.83 -16.97
CA SER A 353 -19.98 11.67 -15.88
C SER A 353 -20.29 12.99 -15.14
N GLY A 354 -19.65 14.10 -15.52
CA GLY A 354 -19.87 15.41 -14.90
C GLY A 354 -19.48 15.47 -13.42
N VAL A 355 -18.46 14.72 -13.02
CA VAL A 355 -17.95 14.78 -11.62
C VAL A 355 -17.21 16.09 -11.39
N THR A 356 -17.32 16.61 -10.17
CA THR A 356 -16.58 17.79 -9.72
C THR A 356 -15.27 17.40 -9.04
N THR A 357 -15.19 16.12 -8.63
CA THR A 357 -14.07 15.62 -7.83
C THR A 357 -13.75 14.17 -8.21
N PHE A 358 -12.50 13.87 -8.49
CA PHE A 358 -11.99 12.52 -8.69
C PHE A 358 -11.04 12.18 -7.54
N ALA A 359 -11.50 11.30 -6.65
CA ALA A 359 -10.80 11.03 -5.40
C ALA A 359 -10.00 9.73 -5.47
N SER A 360 -8.74 9.81 -5.11
CA SER A 360 -7.90 8.65 -4.85
C SER A 360 -8.23 8.04 -3.50
N ILE A 361 -8.06 6.72 -3.37
CA ILE A 361 -8.20 6.02 -2.09
C ILE A 361 -6.83 5.87 -1.41
N PHE A 362 -5.82 5.45 -2.15
CA PHE A 362 -4.51 5.17 -1.59
C PHE A 362 -3.48 6.27 -1.90
N HIS A 363 -2.59 6.52 -0.97
CA HIS A 363 -1.51 7.51 -1.08
C HIS A 363 -0.64 7.35 -2.34
N GLY A 364 -0.40 6.10 -2.79
CA GLY A 364 0.37 5.85 -4.01
C GLY A 364 -0.38 6.26 -5.27
N CYS A 365 -1.72 6.11 -5.29
CA CYS A 365 -2.58 6.61 -6.35
C CYS A 365 -2.62 8.15 -6.34
N HIS A 366 -2.81 8.73 -5.17
CA HIS A 366 -2.85 10.18 -4.98
C HIS A 366 -1.61 10.88 -5.52
N ARG A 367 -0.42 10.40 -5.17
CA ARG A 367 0.85 10.98 -5.64
C ARG A 367 1.00 11.01 -7.16
N GLU A 368 0.43 10.01 -7.85
CA GLU A 368 0.48 9.97 -9.31
C GLU A 368 -0.59 10.83 -9.97
N LEU A 369 -1.78 10.91 -9.36
CA LEU A 369 -2.89 11.68 -9.92
C LEU A 369 -2.69 13.18 -9.85
N VAL A 370 -2.22 13.69 -8.71
CA VAL A 370 -2.22 15.14 -8.44
C VAL A 370 -1.34 15.95 -9.40
N ALA A 371 -0.38 15.31 -10.06
CA ALA A 371 0.42 15.93 -11.12
C ALA A 371 -0.41 16.39 -12.32
N PHE A 372 -1.56 15.76 -12.56
CA PHE A 372 -2.46 16.04 -13.68
C PHE A 372 -3.56 17.06 -13.34
N GLN A 373 -3.50 17.71 -12.19
CA GLN A 373 -4.50 18.71 -11.82
C GLN A 373 -4.66 19.83 -12.85
N PRO A 374 -3.58 20.33 -13.53
CA PRO A 374 -3.74 21.34 -14.57
C PRO A 374 -4.44 20.85 -15.83
N ASP A 375 -4.48 19.53 -16.05
CA ASP A 375 -4.97 18.92 -17.30
C ASP A 375 -6.46 18.53 -17.23
N VAL A 376 -7.09 18.65 -16.05
CA VAL A 376 -8.49 18.24 -15.83
C VAL A 376 -9.32 19.36 -15.19
N SER A 377 -10.63 19.35 -15.43
CA SER A 377 -11.56 20.36 -14.92
C SER A 377 -12.13 20.04 -13.52
N PHE A 378 -11.90 18.83 -13.02
CA PHE A 378 -12.34 18.38 -11.70
C PHE A 378 -11.17 18.34 -10.70
N GLU A 379 -11.49 18.40 -9.43
CA GLU A 379 -10.47 18.31 -8.37
C GLU A 379 -9.88 16.89 -8.29
N LEU A 380 -8.56 16.80 -8.15
CA LEU A 380 -7.85 15.56 -7.84
C LEU A 380 -7.42 15.59 -6.37
N ILE A 381 -8.09 14.81 -5.52
CA ILE A 381 -7.87 14.77 -4.06
C ILE A 381 -7.77 13.34 -3.53
N ASN A 382 -7.50 13.20 -2.24
CA ASN A 382 -7.71 11.95 -1.51
C ASN A 382 -9.09 11.94 -0.84
N PHE A 383 -9.73 10.79 -0.72
CA PHE A 383 -11.06 10.68 -0.10
C PHE A 383 -11.11 11.20 1.35
N MET A 384 -9.99 11.18 2.08
CA MET A 384 -9.89 11.73 3.42
C MET A 384 -10.14 13.24 3.47
N GLU A 385 -9.85 13.96 2.38
CA GLU A 385 -10.09 15.40 2.30
C GLU A 385 -11.61 15.71 2.31
N LEU A 386 -12.43 14.84 1.71
CA LEU A 386 -13.91 14.97 1.77
C LEU A 386 -14.44 14.75 3.20
N ILE A 387 -13.88 13.79 3.91
CA ILE A 387 -14.19 13.54 5.32
C ILE A 387 -13.80 14.77 6.15
N GLY A 388 -12.57 15.25 5.99
CA GLY A 388 -12.11 16.45 6.68
C GLY A 388 -12.99 17.68 6.40
N GLU A 389 -13.31 17.93 5.12
CA GLU A 389 -14.18 19.05 4.71
C GLU A 389 -15.54 19.00 5.41
N SER A 390 -16.15 17.80 5.48
CA SER A 390 -17.44 17.61 6.17
C SER A 390 -17.34 17.80 7.69
N MET A 391 -16.19 17.54 8.28
CA MET A 391 -15.93 17.79 9.71
C MET A 391 -15.46 19.23 10.00
N GLY A 392 -15.26 20.07 8.97
CA GLY A 392 -14.68 21.41 9.11
C GLY A 392 -13.18 21.39 9.37
N ILE A 393 -12.49 20.29 9.04
CA ILE A 393 -11.06 20.11 9.20
C ILE A 393 -10.40 20.27 7.85
N HIS A 394 -9.46 21.17 7.74
CA HIS A 394 -8.70 21.41 6.52
C HIS A 394 -7.20 21.30 6.76
N ILE A 395 -6.58 20.29 6.17
CA ILE A 395 -5.12 20.09 6.17
C ILE A 395 -4.65 20.18 4.72
N PRO A 396 -3.80 21.17 4.37
CA PRO A 396 -3.41 21.40 2.99
C PRO A 396 -2.59 20.24 2.43
N ASP A 397 -2.85 19.90 1.16
CA ASP A 397 -2.05 18.93 0.42
C ASP A 397 -0.73 19.56 -0.04
N LEU A 398 0.26 19.53 0.84
CA LEU A 398 1.58 20.08 0.60
C LEU A 398 2.35 19.29 -0.48
N TYR A 399 2.05 17.99 -0.65
CA TYR A 399 2.68 17.20 -1.71
C TYR A 399 2.20 17.66 -3.09
N LYS A 400 0.89 17.83 -3.27
CA LYS A 400 0.30 18.35 -4.50
C LYS A 400 0.85 19.75 -4.81
N ARG A 401 0.86 20.62 -3.81
CA ARG A 401 1.43 21.98 -3.93
C ARG A 401 2.87 21.92 -4.43
N LEU A 402 3.73 21.15 -3.78
CA LEU A 402 5.14 21.00 -4.16
C LEU A 402 5.28 20.41 -5.57
N ARG A 403 4.50 19.38 -5.89
CA ARG A 403 4.50 18.71 -7.19
C ARG A 403 4.15 19.66 -8.34
N LEU A 404 3.18 20.55 -8.13
CA LEU A 404 2.70 21.51 -9.14
C LEU A 404 3.64 22.69 -9.37
N ILE A 405 4.65 22.91 -8.54
CA ILE A 405 5.71 23.90 -8.81
C ILE A 405 6.46 23.54 -10.10
N GLY A 406 6.73 22.26 -10.35
CA GLY A 406 7.31 21.75 -11.60
C GLY A 406 8.81 22.00 -11.78
N ASP A 407 9.41 22.97 -11.07
CA ASP A 407 10.83 23.34 -11.15
C ASP A 407 11.56 22.97 -9.85
N ILE A 408 12.70 22.30 -9.95
CA ILE A 408 13.45 21.78 -8.77
C ILE A 408 14.02 22.91 -7.91
N ASP A 409 14.56 23.98 -8.53
CA ASP A 409 15.14 25.09 -7.78
C ASP A 409 14.06 25.88 -7.05
N ALA A 410 12.89 26.04 -7.68
CA ALA A 410 11.73 26.64 -7.05
C ALA A 410 11.17 25.76 -5.90
N MET A 411 11.15 24.43 -6.04
CA MET A 411 10.78 23.50 -4.96
C MET A 411 11.73 23.61 -3.77
N ILE A 412 13.04 23.71 -4.03
CA ILE A 412 14.07 23.89 -2.99
C ILE A 412 13.86 25.24 -2.28
N ALA A 413 13.63 26.31 -3.03
CA ALA A 413 13.38 27.63 -2.47
C ALA A 413 12.10 27.67 -1.62
N ASP A 414 11.00 27.04 -2.08
CA ASP A 414 9.73 26.92 -1.35
C ASP A 414 9.88 26.14 -0.03
N SER A 415 10.82 25.19 0.03
CA SER A 415 11.06 24.33 1.20
C SER A 415 12.28 24.75 2.04
N ALA A 416 12.87 25.94 1.80
CA ALA A 416 14.17 26.34 2.38
C ALA A 416 14.19 26.27 3.92
N ASP A 417 13.14 26.77 4.59
CA ASP A 417 13.03 26.75 6.05
C ASP A 417 12.98 25.32 6.61
N LEU A 418 12.27 24.40 5.93
CA LEU A 418 12.18 23.00 6.31
C LEU A 418 13.49 22.25 6.04
N ILE A 419 14.19 22.56 4.95
CA ILE A 419 15.52 22.03 4.67
C ILE A 419 16.47 22.40 5.82
N ALA A 420 16.47 23.65 6.26
CA ALA A 420 17.28 24.13 7.38
C ALA A 420 16.86 23.47 8.70
N ALA A 421 15.55 23.43 9.01
CA ALA A 421 15.02 22.85 10.25
C ALA A 421 15.36 21.35 10.41
N HIS A 422 15.41 20.63 9.30
CA HIS A 422 15.75 19.20 9.28
C HIS A 422 17.24 18.92 9.02
N GLY A 423 18.07 19.95 8.75
CA GLY A 423 19.48 19.79 8.42
C GLY A 423 19.70 18.91 7.18
N LEU A 424 18.91 19.12 6.13
CA LEU A 424 19.02 18.34 4.91
C LEU A 424 20.15 18.84 4.03
N ASP A 425 20.88 17.90 3.44
CA ASP A 425 21.90 18.18 2.43
C ASP A 425 21.23 18.54 1.08
N LEU A 426 21.61 19.68 0.49
CA LEU A 426 20.99 20.22 -0.73
C LEU A 426 21.19 19.33 -1.95
N ASP A 427 22.35 18.68 -2.11
CA ASP A 427 22.59 17.79 -3.23
C ASP A 427 21.69 16.55 -3.13
N THR A 428 21.55 16.01 -1.91
CA THR A 428 20.60 14.92 -1.64
C THR A 428 19.14 15.33 -1.91
N VAL A 429 18.75 16.56 -1.54
CA VAL A 429 17.42 17.08 -1.81
C VAL A 429 17.17 17.17 -3.31
N ARG A 430 18.11 17.74 -4.05
CA ARG A 430 18.05 17.89 -5.52
C ARG A 430 17.90 16.54 -6.21
N ASP A 431 18.73 15.57 -5.85
CA ASP A 431 18.67 14.21 -6.39
C ASP A 431 17.31 13.55 -6.16
N VAL A 432 16.76 13.69 -4.95
CA VAL A 432 15.47 13.09 -4.61
C VAL A 432 14.33 13.79 -5.33
N LEU A 433 14.34 15.10 -5.43
CA LEU A 433 13.34 15.85 -6.19
C LEU A 433 13.36 15.48 -7.68
N ALA A 434 14.56 15.33 -8.26
CA ALA A 434 14.70 14.88 -9.65
C ALA A 434 14.11 13.45 -9.86
N GLN A 435 14.34 12.55 -8.91
CA GLN A 435 13.84 11.18 -8.96
C GLN A 435 12.32 11.06 -8.71
N ASP A 436 11.80 11.75 -7.69
CA ASP A 436 10.44 11.53 -7.17
C ASP A 436 9.42 12.55 -7.70
N MET A 437 9.88 13.76 -8.12
CA MET A 437 9.03 14.88 -8.52
C MET A 437 9.16 15.25 -9.99
N ALA A 438 10.34 15.18 -10.59
CA ALA A 438 10.54 15.52 -12.01
C ALA A 438 10.26 14.32 -12.95
N GLY A 439 10.34 13.10 -12.45
CA GLY A 439 10.11 11.86 -13.19
C GLY A 439 8.63 11.52 -13.30
N GLY A 440 8.03 11.77 -14.47
CA GLY A 440 6.82 11.08 -14.95
C GLY A 440 5.52 11.81 -14.72
N ALA A 441 5.15 12.36 -15.81
CA ALA A 441 3.81 12.30 -16.33
C ALA A 441 3.65 10.99 -17.12
#